data_73b2f01879da4f2231fdcd65fa2ec4f8
#
_entry.id   73b2f01879da4f2231fdcd65fa2ec4f8
#
_cell.length_a   1.000
_cell.length_b   1.000
_cell.length_c   1.000
_cell.angle_alpha   90.00
_cell.angle_beta   90.00
_cell.angle_gamma   90.00
#
_symmetry.space_group_name_H-M   'P 1'
#
loop_
_entity.id
_entity.type
_entity.pdbx_description
1 polymer ?
#
loop_
_entity_poly.entity_id
_entity_poly.type
_entity_poly.pdbx_seq_one_letter_code
_entity_poly.pdbx_strand_id
1 'polypeptide(L)'
;MGVETIYCPDEKNQIDLKKLMADLGNRGIDSILLEGGGTLNDSALRVGIVKEVQAFVAPKLFGGVAGKTPVEGIGVELPSEAVELRYTDICQIGEDIRIRCQV
;
A
#
# COMPACT_ATOMS: atom_id res chain seq x y z
N MET A 1 -12.47 25.60 1.18
CA MET A 1 -11.13 26.06 1.34
C MET A 1 -10.13 24.99 0.87
N GLY A 2 -9.35 25.28 -0.15
CA GLY A 2 -8.11 24.60 -0.51
C GLY A 2 -8.11 23.10 -0.82
N VAL A 3 -9.25 22.47 -1.08
CA VAL A 3 -9.27 21.08 -1.53
C VAL A 3 -9.22 21.06 -3.06
N GLU A 4 -8.20 20.46 -3.59
CA GLU A 4 -8.07 20.21 -5.01
C GLU A 4 -8.51 18.79 -5.34
N THR A 5 -9.27 18.61 -6.40
CA THR A 5 -9.72 17.31 -6.87
C THR A 5 -9.08 16.99 -8.21
N ILE A 6 -8.64 15.73 -8.37
CA ILE A 6 -8.06 15.24 -9.62
C ILE A 6 -8.97 14.14 -10.15
N TYR A 7 -9.43 14.29 -11.39
CA TYR A 7 -10.24 13.29 -12.07
C TYR A 7 -9.35 12.41 -12.96
N CYS A 8 -9.14 11.17 -12.54
CA CYS A 8 -8.32 10.21 -13.29
C CYS A 8 -8.91 8.78 -13.22
N PRO A 9 -10.07 8.55 -13.87
CA PRO A 9 -10.69 7.23 -13.88
C PRO A 9 -9.93 6.26 -14.79
N ASP A 10 -9.94 4.98 -14.41
CA ASP A 10 -9.58 3.88 -15.28
C ASP A 10 -10.80 3.40 -16.10
N GLU A 11 -10.64 2.32 -16.86
CA GLU A 11 -11.70 1.73 -17.69
C GLU A 11 -12.90 1.21 -16.88
N LYS A 12 -12.70 0.91 -15.59
CA LYS A 12 -13.72 0.41 -14.67
C LYS A 12 -14.33 1.52 -13.80
N ASN A 13 -14.05 2.77 -14.12
CA ASN A 13 -14.44 3.94 -13.33
C ASN A 13 -13.87 3.92 -11.90
N GLN A 14 -12.71 3.33 -11.72
CA GLN A 14 -11.88 3.41 -10.52
C GLN A 14 -10.74 4.41 -10.77
N ILE A 15 -9.88 4.61 -9.78
CA ILE A 15 -8.74 5.52 -9.93
C ILE A 15 -7.64 4.84 -10.75
N ASP A 16 -7.19 5.48 -11.81
CA ASP A 16 -5.97 5.10 -12.51
C ASP A 16 -4.75 5.58 -11.70
N LEU A 17 -4.21 4.70 -10.87
CA LEU A 17 -3.13 5.04 -9.94
C LEU A 17 -1.83 5.44 -10.65
N LYS A 18 -1.50 4.82 -11.79
CA LYS A 18 -0.29 5.20 -12.55
C LYS A 18 -0.40 6.61 -13.11
N LYS A 19 -1.56 6.94 -13.66
CA LYS A 19 -1.85 8.27 -14.17
C LYS A 19 -1.84 9.31 -13.06
N LEU A 20 -2.41 8.98 -11.91
CA LEU A 20 -2.38 9.83 -10.72
C LEU A 20 -0.94 10.09 -10.27
N MET A 21 -0.09 9.06 -10.20
CA MET A 21 1.33 9.22 -9.84
C MET A 21 2.08 10.12 -10.82
N ALA A 22 1.82 9.97 -12.11
CA ALA A 22 2.42 10.83 -13.13
C ALA A 22 1.99 12.30 -12.97
N ASP A 23 0.72 12.56 -12.71
CA ASP A 23 0.19 13.91 -12.48
C ASP A 23 0.81 14.55 -11.24
N LEU A 24 0.86 13.82 -10.13
CA LEU A 24 1.46 14.30 -8.88
C LEU A 24 2.96 14.56 -9.04
N GLY A 25 3.69 13.70 -9.76
CA GLY A 25 5.09 13.91 -10.08
C GLY A 25 5.33 15.16 -10.90
N ASN A 26 4.47 15.44 -11.89
CA ASN A 26 4.52 16.67 -12.69
C ASN A 26 4.25 17.93 -11.86
N ARG A 27 3.58 17.80 -10.73
CA ARG A 27 3.35 18.88 -9.77
C ARG A 27 4.50 19.07 -8.77
N GLY A 28 5.58 18.29 -8.90
CA GLY A 28 6.77 18.36 -8.03
C GLY A 28 6.67 17.54 -6.75
N ILE A 29 5.74 16.58 -6.66
CA ILE A 29 5.64 15.67 -5.53
C ILE A 29 6.60 14.50 -5.74
N ASP A 30 7.59 14.37 -4.86
CA ASP A 30 8.64 13.37 -4.97
C ASP A 30 8.29 12.03 -4.33
N SER A 31 7.45 12.05 -3.30
CA SER A 31 7.08 10.85 -2.55
C SER A 31 5.68 10.94 -1.97
N ILE A 32 5.07 9.79 -1.79
CA ILE A 32 3.70 9.67 -1.25
C ILE A 32 3.72 8.56 -0.21
N LEU A 33 3.15 8.84 0.96
CA LEU A 33 2.88 7.84 1.98
C LEU A 33 1.45 7.33 1.80
N LEU A 34 1.32 6.03 1.54
CA LEU A 34 0.03 5.35 1.44
C LEU A 34 -0.25 4.61 2.76
N GLU A 35 -1.26 5.04 3.48
CA GLU A 35 -1.60 4.48 4.79
C GLU A 35 -2.78 3.50 4.77
N GLY A 36 -3.44 3.36 3.66
CA GLY A 36 -4.49 2.40 3.59
C GLY A 36 -5.75 2.91 2.89
N GLY A 37 -6.95 2.22 2.77
CA GLY A 37 -7.16 0.83 3.29
C GLY A 37 -6.65 -0.30 2.43
N GLY A 38 -6.98 -1.50 2.89
CA GLY A 38 -6.43 -2.73 2.33
C GLY A 38 -6.66 -2.92 0.84
N THR A 39 -7.82 -2.55 0.32
CA THR A 39 -8.14 -2.64 -1.13
C THR A 39 -7.29 -1.67 -1.94
N LEU A 40 -7.09 -0.45 -1.45
CA LEU A 40 -6.22 0.52 -2.13
C LEU A 40 -4.76 0.08 -2.09
N ASN A 41 -4.31 -0.49 -0.98
CA ASN A 41 -2.97 -1.05 -0.85
C ASN A 41 -2.75 -2.19 -1.86
N ASP A 42 -3.71 -3.11 -2.00
CA ASP A 42 -3.65 -4.18 -3.01
C ASP A 42 -3.53 -3.60 -4.43
N SER A 43 -4.38 -2.64 -4.76
CA SER A 43 -4.36 -1.99 -6.08
C SER A 43 -3.01 -1.32 -6.37
N ALA A 44 -2.44 -0.62 -5.39
CA ALA A 44 -1.15 0.04 -5.55
C ALA A 44 0.00 -0.96 -5.77
N LEU A 45 0.00 -2.07 -5.03
CA LEU A 45 0.97 -3.15 -5.20
C LEU A 45 0.86 -3.81 -6.58
N ARG A 46 -0.36 -4.09 -7.03
CA ARG A 46 -0.61 -4.73 -8.33
C ARG A 46 -0.16 -3.88 -9.51
N VAL A 47 -0.37 -2.57 -9.47
CA VAL A 47 0.07 -1.69 -10.56
C VAL A 47 1.56 -1.34 -10.48
N GLY A 48 2.26 -1.78 -9.44
CA GLY A 48 3.71 -1.68 -9.34
C GLY A 48 4.24 -0.29 -9.00
N ILE A 49 3.45 0.55 -8.33
CA ILE A 49 3.88 1.90 -7.93
C ILE A 49 4.49 1.96 -6.53
N VAL A 50 4.38 0.89 -5.75
CA VAL A 50 4.92 0.82 -4.38
C VAL A 50 6.41 0.47 -4.44
N LYS A 51 7.24 1.24 -3.76
CA LYS A 51 8.69 1.04 -3.67
C LYS A 51 9.12 0.44 -2.34
N GLU A 52 8.47 0.84 -1.27
CA GLU A 52 8.78 0.40 0.09
C GLU A 52 7.49 0.07 0.84
N VAL A 53 7.54 -0.98 1.63
CA VAL A 53 6.50 -1.34 2.59
C VAL A 53 7.08 -1.25 3.99
N GLN A 54 6.36 -0.56 4.88
CA GLN A 54 6.66 -0.56 6.31
C GLN A 54 5.51 -1.21 7.05
N ALA A 55 5.80 -2.31 7.73
CA ALA A 55 4.82 -3.01 8.56
C ALA A 55 5.14 -2.82 10.04
N PHE A 56 4.14 -2.45 10.81
CA PHE A 56 4.22 -2.34 12.27
C PHE A 56 3.44 -3.49 12.90
N VAL A 57 4.09 -4.26 13.73
CA VAL A 57 3.51 -5.43 14.39
C VAL A 57 3.47 -5.17 15.89
N ALA A 58 2.26 -5.01 16.42
CA ALA A 58 2.03 -4.88 17.87
C ALA A 58 1.96 -6.27 18.52
N PRO A 59 2.39 -6.42 19.79
CA PRO A 59 2.30 -7.69 20.50
C PRO A 59 0.89 -7.96 21.01
N LYS A 60 -0.10 -8.00 20.11
CA LYS A 60 -1.53 -8.17 20.42
C LYS A 60 -2.20 -9.06 19.37
N LEU A 61 -3.13 -9.87 19.83
CA LEU A 61 -3.96 -10.72 18.97
C LEU A 61 -5.43 -10.36 19.18
N PHE A 62 -6.09 -9.92 18.12
CA PHE A 62 -7.53 -9.65 18.19
C PHE A 62 -8.37 -10.87 17.81
N GLY A 63 -7.88 -11.70 16.89
CA GLY A 63 -8.65 -12.81 16.34
C GLY A 63 -9.85 -12.36 15.51
N GLY A 64 -10.73 -13.32 15.21
CA GLY A 64 -11.95 -13.09 14.43
C GLY A 64 -11.73 -13.14 12.93
N VAL A 65 -12.79 -13.55 12.20
CA VAL A 65 -12.75 -13.71 10.74
C VAL A 65 -13.04 -12.41 9.99
N ALA A 66 -13.65 -11.43 10.64
CA ALA A 66 -14.02 -10.13 10.04
C ALA A 66 -12.97 -9.04 10.29
N GLY A 67 -11.80 -9.41 10.80
CA GLY A 67 -10.72 -8.47 11.07
C GLY A 67 -10.19 -7.83 9.80
N LYS A 68 -9.91 -6.53 9.87
CA LYS A 68 -9.25 -5.82 8.76
C LYS A 68 -7.82 -6.29 8.60
N THR A 69 -7.39 -6.47 7.36
CA THR A 69 -6.02 -6.78 7.00
C THR A 69 -5.35 -5.61 6.27
N PRO A 70 -4.01 -5.50 6.34
CA PRO A 70 -3.32 -4.39 5.69
C PRO A 70 -3.41 -4.41 4.17
N VAL A 71 -3.57 -5.59 3.56
CA VAL A 71 -3.73 -5.77 2.12
C VAL A 71 -4.93 -6.69 1.88
N GLU A 72 -5.89 -6.22 1.14
CA GLU A 72 -7.12 -6.94 0.80
C GLU A 72 -7.23 -7.07 -0.72
N GLY A 73 -8.44 -7.01 -1.27
CA GLY A 73 -8.67 -7.14 -2.71
C GLY A 73 -8.88 -8.59 -3.13
N ILE A 74 -8.60 -8.88 -4.41
CA ILE A 74 -8.83 -10.21 -4.97
C ILE A 74 -7.81 -11.24 -4.47
N GLY A 75 -6.60 -10.78 -4.15
CA GLY A 75 -5.51 -11.67 -3.77
C GLY A 75 -4.91 -12.44 -4.94
N VAL A 76 -4.12 -13.45 -4.62
CA VAL A 76 -3.51 -14.37 -5.59
C VAL A 76 -3.80 -15.80 -5.16
N GLU A 77 -3.90 -16.71 -6.12
CA GLU A 77 -4.20 -18.12 -5.83
C GLU A 77 -2.94 -18.91 -5.45
N LEU A 78 -1.82 -18.58 -6.09
CA LEU A 78 -0.58 -19.31 -5.90
C LEU A 78 0.47 -18.45 -5.18
N PRO A 79 1.24 -19.04 -4.27
CA PRO A 79 2.36 -18.32 -3.61
C PRO A 79 3.36 -17.69 -4.58
N SER A 80 3.57 -18.30 -5.74
CA SER A 80 4.46 -17.78 -6.79
C SER A 80 3.97 -16.49 -7.44
N GLU A 81 2.69 -16.16 -7.29
CA GLU A 81 2.10 -14.93 -7.80
C GLU A 81 2.11 -13.80 -6.77
N ALA A 82 2.55 -14.08 -5.55
CA ALA A 82 2.63 -13.09 -4.48
C ALA A 82 3.64 -12.00 -4.81
N VAL A 83 3.38 -10.80 -4.29
CA VAL A 83 4.37 -9.72 -4.34
C VAL A 83 5.51 -10.07 -3.38
N GLU A 84 6.70 -10.26 -3.91
CA GLU A 84 7.88 -10.55 -3.12
C GLU A 84 8.47 -9.29 -2.50
N LEU A 85 8.83 -9.39 -1.23
CA LEU A 85 9.43 -8.29 -0.48
C LEU A 85 10.83 -8.68 0.00
N ARG A 86 11.74 -7.73 -0.03
CA ARG A 86 13.09 -7.89 0.51
C ARG A 86 13.23 -7.08 1.79
N TYR A 87 13.52 -7.74 2.89
CA TYR A 87 13.78 -7.07 4.17
C TYR A 87 14.99 -6.15 4.06
N THR A 88 14.85 -4.91 4.49
CA THR A 88 15.95 -3.93 4.57
C THR A 88 16.28 -3.54 5.99
N ASP A 89 15.31 -3.56 6.90
CA ASP A 89 15.51 -3.25 8.31
C ASP A 89 14.41 -3.85 9.16
N ILE A 90 14.75 -4.36 10.32
CA ILE A 90 13.82 -4.86 11.34
C ILE A 90 14.28 -4.28 12.66
N CYS A 91 13.44 -3.50 13.32
CA CYS A 91 13.78 -2.91 14.61
C CYS A 91 12.57 -2.83 15.55
N GLN A 92 12.85 -2.78 16.83
CA GLN A 92 11.84 -2.55 17.84
C GLN A 92 11.66 -1.04 18.06
N ILE A 93 10.41 -0.59 18.04
CA ILE A 93 10.03 0.79 18.30
C ILE A 93 9.00 0.79 19.42
N GLY A 94 9.43 1.14 20.65
CA GLY A 94 8.60 0.97 21.82
C GLY A 94 8.26 -0.50 22.03
N GLU A 95 6.97 -0.84 22.07
CA GLU A 95 6.50 -2.23 22.18
C GLU A 95 6.30 -2.90 20.83
N ASP A 96 6.32 -2.14 19.74
CA ASP A 96 6.07 -2.63 18.40
C ASP A 96 7.36 -3.03 17.68
N ILE A 97 7.22 -3.85 16.65
CA ILE A 97 8.29 -4.15 15.70
C ILE A 97 7.95 -3.48 14.38
N ARG A 98 8.90 -2.71 13.84
CA ARG A 98 8.82 -2.17 12.48
C ARG A 98 9.65 -3.04 11.54
N ILE A 99 9.02 -3.48 10.47
CA ILE A 99 9.67 -4.23 9.39
C ILE A 99 9.64 -3.35 8.14
N ARG A 100 10.81 -3.03 7.60
CA ARG A 100 10.93 -2.30 6.32
C ARG A 100 11.34 -3.27 5.23
N CYS A 101 10.67 -3.16 4.10
CA CYS A 101 10.92 -4.01 2.93
C CYS A 101 10.93 -3.16 1.66
N GLN A 102 11.78 -3.54 0.72
CA GLN A 102 11.66 -3.08 -0.66
C GLN A 102 10.82 -4.06 -1.48
N VAL A 103 10.04 -3.51 -2.37
CA VAL A 103 9.24 -4.26 -3.33
C VAL A 103 10.07 -4.58 -4.56
#